data_d206f177e9c0e49bd3e983a5c8dfe76c
#
_entry.id   d206f177e9c0e49bd3e983a5c8dfe76c
#
_cell.length_a   1.000
_cell.length_b   1.000
_cell.length_c   1.000
_cell.angle_alpha   90.00
_cell.angle_beta   90.00
_cell.angle_gamma   90.00
#
_symmetry.space_group_name_H-M   'P 1'
#
loop_
_entity.id
_entity.type
_entity.pdbx_description
1 polymer ?
#
loop_
_entity_poly.entity_id
_entity_poly.type
_entity_poly.pdbx_seq_one_letter_code
_entity_poly.pdbx_strand_id
1 'polypeptide(L)'
;MRTYLILSLSLLWATVAQGQSNTDMMKAIMGGQGQVEQDNSPFKPLGFTGSYTWVINSYKGGTLDKDSPMLLRMAFDDEHMAWEPQARPNEGAMRMIFDLKNKVNYTLMTDEKGKRTGVKMKAMRITMNDADHASDKATQVVRTQETKVIDEHTCRKYTYKDEEGSGVAWIAEDVKFNAFEALGSMVGARADRWQMAPYQGMVMENAWTSADGGERVEMSTRDLVIGKVDKALFSTDGYELQDMTNLPVFGR
;
A
#
# COMPACT_ATOMS: atom_id res chain seq x y z
N MET A 1 -15.03 11.72 -13.07
CA MET A 1 -14.60 10.50 -13.76
C MET A 1 -13.16 10.19 -13.38
N ARG A 2 -12.95 9.60 -12.21
CA ARG A 2 -11.62 9.15 -11.76
C ARG A 2 -11.75 7.77 -11.11
N THR A 3 -11.89 6.76 -11.96
CA THR A 3 -11.95 5.33 -11.63
C THR A 3 -10.53 4.77 -11.57
N TYR A 4 -9.72 4.98 -10.49
CA TYR A 4 -8.29 4.75 -10.74
C TYR A 4 -7.44 4.13 -9.66
N LEU A 5 -7.96 3.61 -8.56
CA LEU A 5 -7.01 3.09 -7.58
C LEU A 5 -7.00 1.56 -7.40
N ILE A 6 -8.04 0.89 -7.81
CA ILE A 6 -8.11 -0.58 -7.68
C ILE A 6 -7.73 -1.30 -8.98
N LEU A 7 -7.91 -0.63 -10.14
CA LEU A 7 -7.54 -1.20 -11.45
C LEU A 7 -6.03 -1.20 -11.75
N SER A 8 -5.22 -0.46 -11.01
CA SER A 8 -3.79 -0.32 -11.31
C SER A 8 -2.94 -1.51 -10.88
N LEU A 9 -3.38 -2.34 -9.93
CA LEU A 9 -2.62 -3.53 -9.56
C LEU A 9 -2.73 -4.67 -10.59
N SER A 10 -3.85 -4.79 -11.28
CA SER A 10 -4.02 -5.81 -12.33
C SER A 10 -3.30 -5.48 -13.65
N LEU A 11 -2.97 -4.20 -13.89
CA LEU A 11 -2.21 -3.76 -15.06
C LEU A 11 -0.69 -3.99 -14.95
N LEU A 12 -0.17 -4.27 -13.76
CA LEU A 12 1.25 -4.56 -13.56
C LEU A 12 1.76 -5.79 -14.33
N TRP A 13 0.88 -6.71 -14.69
CA TRP A 13 1.26 -7.96 -15.37
C TRP A 13 1.53 -7.80 -16.87
N ALA A 14 0.94 -6.80 -17.53
CA ALA A 14 1.03 -6.64 -18.98
C ALA A 14 2.19 -5.75 -19.44
N THR A 15 2.81 -4.96 -18.56
CA THR A 15 3.71 -3.87 -18.96
C THR A 15 5.20 -4.17 -18.83
N VAL A 16 5.59 -5.20 -18.08
CA VAL A 16 7.01 -5.60 -17.94
C VAL A 16 7.60 -6.09 -19.28
N ALA A 17 6.76 -6.53 -20.20
CA ALA A 17 7.20 -7.04 -21.52
C ALA A 17 7.52 -5.93 -22.55
N GLN A 18 7.20 -4.66 -22.28
CA GLN A 18 7.30 -3.57 -23.28
C GLN A 18 8.25 -2.42 -22.93
N GLY A 19 9.19 -2.58 -22.01
CA GLY A 19 10.24 -1.57 -21.77
C GLY A 19 9.73 -0.22 -21.26
N GLN A 20 8.59 -0.18 -20.59
CA GLN A 20 8.10 1.02 -19.93
C GLN A 20 9.07 1.44 -18.82
N SER A 21 9.36 2.74 -18.73
CA SER A 21 10.25 3.25 -17.69
C SER A 21 9.66 3.04 -16.30
N ASN A 22 10.52 2.88 -15.29
CA ASN A 22 10.08 2.80 -13.88
C ASN A 22 9.19 3.99 -13.48
N THR A 23 9.45 5.16 -14.08
CA THR A 23 8.66 6.39 -13.92
C THR A 23 7.24 6.22 -14.45
N ASP A 24 7.07 5.56 -15.61
CA ASP A 24 5.75 5.35 -16.20
C ASP A 24 4.96 4.33 -15.38
N MET A 25 5.62 3.29 -14.86
CA MET A 25 5.02 2.32 -13.96
C MET A 25 4.58 2.99 -12.65
N MET A 26 5.44 3.80 -12.03
CA MET A 26 5.10 4.57 -10.83
C MET A 26 3.97 5.57 -11.09
N LYS A 27 4.00 6.28 -12.22
CA LYS A 27 2.89 7.18 -12.63
C LYS A 27 1.59 6.43 -12.86
N ALA A 28 1.63 5.24 -13.45
CA ALA A 28 0.46 4.40 -13.64
C ALA A 28 -0.15 3.93 -12.30
N ILE A 29 0.70 3.51 -11.36
CA ILE A 29 0.28 3.09 -10.01
C ILE A 29 -0.38 4.27 -9.26
N MET A 30 0.14 5.48 -9.43
CA MET A 30 -0.23 6.67 -8.65
C MET A 30 -1.20 7.62 -9.38
N GLY A 31 -1.80 7.18 -10.49
CA GLY A 31 -2.78 7.99 -11.22
C GLY A 31 -2.18 9.13 -12.05
N GLY A 32 -0.89 9.08 -12.37
CA GLY A 32 -0.26 9.96 -13.36
C GLY A 32 0.05 11.40 -12.93
N GLN A 33 -0.21 11.77 -11.68
CA GLN A 33 0.02 13.12 -11.15
C GLN A 33 1.25 13.12 -10.21
N GLY A 34 2.13 14.11 -10.37
CA GLY A 34 3.30 14.33 -9.52
C GLY A 34 4.65 14.18 -10.24
N GLN A 35 5.67 14.76 -9.62
CA GLN A 35 7.07 14.59 -10.04
C GLN A 35 7.65 13.39 -9.28
N VAL A 36 8.32 12.51 -10.02
CA VAL A 36 9.01 11.34 -9.44
C VAL A 36 10.49 11.72 -9.28
N GLU A 37 10.96 11.69 -8.04
CA GLU A 37 12.36 11.99 -7.70
C GLU A 37 12.97 10.87 -6.85
N GLN A 38 14.29 10.81 -6.77
CA GLN A 38 14.95 9.89 -5.86
C GLN A 38 14.65 10.28 -4.40
N ASP A 39 14.31 9.31 -3.55
CA ASP A 39 14.13 9.55 -2.12
C ASP A 39 15.49 9.78 -1.43
N ASN A 40 15.79 11.04 -1.13
CA ASN A 40 16.98 11.46 -0.38
C ASN A 40 16.63 11.87 1.05
N SER A 41 15.42 11.57 1.54
CA SER A 41 15.02 11.91 2.90
C SER A 41 15.87 11.16 3.95
N PRO A 42 16.13 11.73 5.13
CA PRO A 42 16.79 11.01 6.20
C PRO A 42 16.02 9.73 6.57
N PHE A 43 16.75 8.64 6.83
CA PHE A 43 16.15 7.42 7.35
C PHE A 43 15.49 7.66 8.70
N LYS A 44 14.28 7.14 8.86
CA LYS A 44 13.56 7.08 10.13
C LYS A 44 13.08 5.64 10.34
N PRO A 45 13.40 5.02 11.49
CA PRO A 45 12.87 3.69 11.81
C PRO A 45 11.34 3.72 11.83
N LEU A 46 10.71 2.62 11.42
CA LEU A 46 9.25 2.51 11.44
C LEU A 46 8.68 2.44 12.87
N GLY A 47 9.48 2.02 13.86
CA GLY A 47 9.03 1.84 15.24
C GLY A 47 8.02 0.69 15.39
N PHE A 48 7.99 -0.22 14.44
CA PHE A 48 7.11 -1.37 14.44
C PHE A 48 7.79 -2.60 13.84
N THR A 49 7.67 -3.73 14.53
CA THR A 49 8.08 -5.03 14.02
C THR A 49 6.87 -5.96 14.06
N GLY A 50 6.51 -6.54 12.91
CA GLY A 50 5.34 -7.40 12.84
C GLY A 50 4.95 -7.78 11.42
N SER A 51 3.88 -8.54 11.31
CA SER A 51 3.28 -8.90 10.03
C SER A 51 1.77 -9.09 10.16
N TYR A 52 1.05 -8.96 9.06
CA TYR A 52 -0.38 -9.22 8.96
C TYR A 52 -0.78 -9.45 7.50
N THR A 53 -2.02 -9.87 7.30
CA THR A 53 -2.63 -9.99 5.96
C THR A 53 -3.80 -9.01 5.85
N TRP A 54 -3.79 -8.17 4.81
CA TRP A 54 -4.99 -7.45 4.40
C TRP A 54 -5.83 -8.33 3.49
N VAL A 55 -7.12 -8.42 3.82
CA VAL A 55 -8.17 -9.02 2.99
C VAL A 55 -9.01 -7.88 2.45
N ILE A 56 -8.98 -7.68 1.13
CA ILE A 56 -9.63 -6.55 0.47
C ILE A 56 -10.72 -7.07 -0.46
N ASN A 57 -11.95 -6.65 -0.21
CA ASN A 57 -13.11 -6.91 -1.05
C ASN A 57 -13.54 -5.63 -1.76
N SER A 58 -13.73 -5.71 -3.06
CA SER A 58 -14.24 -4.62 -3.89
C SER A 58 -15.60 -4.98 -4.46
N TYR A 59 -16.51 -4.02 -4.48
CA TYR A 59 -17.88 -4.20 -4.98
C TYR A 59 -18.18 -3.10 -6.00
N LYS A 60 -18.91 -3.47 -7.07
CA LYS A 60 -19.47 -2.54 -8.07
C LYS A 60 -20.95 -2.80 -8.23
N GLY A 61 -21.77 -1.76 -8.05
CA GLY A 61 -23.22 -1.91 -8.12
C GLY A 61 -23.77 -2.96 -7.12
N GLY A 62 -23.14 -3.09 -5.94
CA GLY A 62 -23.51 -4.09 -4.92
C GLY A 62 -23.02 -5.51 -5.19
N THR A 63 -22.37 -5.76 -6.33
CA THR A 63 -21.82 -7.09 -6.68
C THR A 63 -20.33 -7.15 -6.33
N LEU A 64 -19.91 -8.24 -5.67
CA LEU A 64 -18.51 -8.50 -5.36
C LEU A 64 -17.71 -8.64 -6.69
N ASP A 65 -16.60 -7.91 -6.79
CA ASP A 65 -15.70 -8.02 -7.94
C ASP A 65 -15.13 -9.44 -8.01
N LYS A 66 -15.04 -9.97 -9.23
CA LYS A 66 -14.53 -11.34 -9.51
C LYS A 66 -13.10 -11.57 -9.00
N ASP A 67 -12.34 -10.47 -8.89
CA ASP A 67 -10.96 -10.49 -8.43
C ASP A 67 -10.83 -10.33 -6.90
N SER A 68 -11.95 -10.30 -6.19
CA SER A 68 -12.03 -10.29 -4.73
C SER A 68 -12.22 -11.69 -4.14
N PRO A 69 -11.69 -11.94 -2.91
CA PRO A 69 -10.83 -11.05 -2.14
C PRO A 69 -9.42 -10.96 -2.72
N MET A 70 -8.80 -9.77 -2.65
CA MET A 70 -7.36 -9.63 -2.78
C MET A 70 -6.73 -9.82 -1.41
N LEU A 71 -5.78 -10.75 -1.30
CA LEU A 71 -5.01 -10.97 -0.09
C LEU A 71 -3.63 -10.38 -0.25
N LEU A 72 -3.23 -9.51 0.68
CA LEU A 72 -1.95 -8.83 0.66
C LEU A 72 -1.24 -9.04 1.99
N ARG A 73 -0.21 -9.88 1.99
CA ARG A 73 0.66 -10.07 3.16
C ARG A 73 1.58 -8.88 3.31
N MET A 74 1.62 -8.32 4.51
CA MET A 74 2.46 -7.20 4.89
C MET A 74 3.44 -7.62 5.98
N ALA A 75 4.69 -7.17 5.89
CA ALA A 75 5.71 -7.44 6.90
C ALA A 75 6.56 -6.19 7.12
N PHE A 76 6.95 -5.95 8.37
CA PHE A 76 7.66 -4.75 8.79
C PHE A 76 8.72 -5.08 9.84
N ASP A 77 9.84 -4.38 9.76
CA ASP A 77 10.74 -4.11 10.86
C ASP A 77 11.18 -2.64 10.81
N ASP A 78 12.09 -2.23 11.67
CA ASP A 78 12.54 -0.84 11.74
C ASP A 78 13.16 -0.32 10.43
N GLU A 79 13.76 -1.21 9.63
CA GLU A 79 14.54 -0.85 8.44
C GLU A 79 13.87 -1.28 7.14
N HIS A 80 12.89 -2.21 7.20
CA HIS A 80 12.29 -2.82 6.02
C HIS A 80 10.78 -2.87 6.08
N MET A 81 10.18 -2.83 4.91
CA MET A 81 8.81 -3.25 4.68
C MET A 81 8.79 -4.24 3.49
N ALA A 82 7.92 -5.23 3.58
CA ALA A 82 7.61 -6.08 2.45
C ALA A 82 6.10 -6.21 2.28
N TRP A 83 5.67 -6.32 1.04
CA TRP A 83 4.32 -6.69 0.69
C TRP A 83 4.34 -7.79 -0.38
N GLU A 84 3.42 -8.74 -0.23
CA GLU A 84 3.33 -9.91 -1.09
C GLU A 84 1.84 -10.19 -1.36
N PRO A 85 1.33 -9.82 -2.55
CA PRO A 85 0.01 -10.27 -2.99
C PRO A 85 -0.01 -11.80 -3.03
N GLN A 86 -1.08 -12.41 -2.52
CA GLN A 86 -1.23 -13.84 -2.64
C GLN A 86 -1.47 -14.21 -4.11
N ALA A 87 -0.59 -15.03 -4.67
CA ALA A 87 -0.74 -15.53 -6.03
C ALA A 87 -1.99 -16.39 -6.16
N ARG A 88 -2.68 -16.26 -7.28
CA ARG A 88 -3.78 -17.16 -7.66
C ARG A 88 -3.21 -18.45 -8.24
N PRO A 89 -4.01 -19.52 -8.27
CA PRO A 89 -3.60 -20.73 -8.97
C PRO A 89 -3.18 -20.42 -10.41
N ASN A 90 -2.03 -20.92 -10.82
CA ASN A 90 -1.40 -20.70 -12.14
C ASN A 90 -0.96 -19.25 -12.42
N GLU A 91 -0.79 -18.44 -11.41
CA GLU A 91 -0.14 -17.14 -11.50
C GLU A 91 1.23 -17.20 -10.82
N GLY A 92 2.19 -16.47 -11.35
CA GLY A 92 3.48 -16.30 -10.70
C GLY A 92 3.34 -15.50 -9.39
N ALA A 93 4.30 -15.66 -8.48
CA ALA A 93 4.33 -14.90 -7.23
C ALA A 93 5.13 -13.61 -7.41
N MET A 94 4.70 -12.54 -6.74
CA MET A 94 5.40 -11.27 -6.67
C MET A 94 5.60 -10.86 -5.21
N ARG A 95 6.76 -10.30 -4.90
CA ARG A 95 7.03 -9.64 -3.63
C ARG A 95 7.75 -8.32 -3.86
N MET A 96 7.36 -7.29 -3.15
CA MET A 96 8.10 -6.02 -3.12
C MET A 96 8.73 -5.87 -1.75
N ILE A 97 10.02 -5.47 -1.72
CA ILE A 97 10.76 -5.19 -0.50
C ILE A 97 11.26 -3.75 -0.60
N PHE A 98 11.04 -3.00 0.46
CA PHE A 98 11.50 -1.62 0.61
C PHE A 98 12.55 -1.61 1.73
N ASP A 99 13.80 -1.44 1.36
CA ASP A 99 14.91 -1.20 2.28
C ASP A 99 14.98 0.30 2.54
N LEU A 100 14.36 0.73 3.62
CA LEU A 100 14.18 2.13 3.97
C LEU A 100 15.50 2.78 4.37
N LYS A 101 16.40 1.99 4.96
CA LYS A 101 17.70 2.45 5.41
C LYS A 101 18.66 2.70 4.26
N ASN A 102 18.73 1.77 3.31
CA ASN A 102 19.62 1.87 2.15
C ASN A 102 18.97 2.59 0.97
N LYS A 103 17.71 2.99 1.08
CA LYS A 103 16.93 3.68 0.04
C LYS A 103 16.92 2.93 -1.29
N VAL A 104 16.63 1.63 -1.20
CA VAL A 104 16.47 0.76 -2.37
C VAL A 104 15.19 -0.07 -2.25
N ASN A 105 14.59 -0.34 -3.40
CA ASN A 105 13.42 -1.19 -3.50
C ASN A 105 13.75 -2.41 -4.37
N TYR A 106 13.20 -3.55 -4.01
CA TYR A 106 13.30 -4.78 -4.79
C TYR A 106 11.90 -5.19 -5.23
N THR A 107 11.73 -5.51 -6.51
CA THR A 107 10.57 -6.22 -7.03
C THR A 107 11.02 -7.61 -7.41
N LEU A 108 10.54 -8.60 -6.69
CA LEU A 108 10.88 -10.02 -6.84
C LEU A 108 9.73 -10.74 -7.50
N MET A 109 10.01 -11.57 -8.49
CA MET A 109 9.02 -12.33 -9.24
C MET A 109 9.45 -13.80 -9.32
N THR A 110 8.49 -14.69 -9.12
CA THR A 110 8.65 -16.12 -9.39
C THR A 110 7.64 -16.50 -10.45
N ASP A 111 8.09 -16.96 -11.61
CA ASP A 111 7.18 -17.35 -12.69
C ASP A 111 6.53 -18.72 -12.39
N GLU A 112 5.60 -19.14 -13.24
CA GLU A 112 4.88 -20.42 -13.14
C GLU A 112 5.81 -21.64 -13.17
N LYS A 113 7.02 -21.49 -13.73
CA LYS A 113 8.04 -22.54 -13.81
C LYS A 113 9.00 -22.53 -12.63
N GLY A 114 8.80 -21.61 -11.66
CA GLY A 114 9.65 -21.46 -10.48
C GLY A 114 10.94 -20.67 -10.73
N LYS A 115 11.12 -20.05 -11.90
CA LYS A 115 12.25 -19.16 -12.14
C LYS A 115 12.08 -17.88 -11.31
N ARG A 116 13.11 -17.54 -10.54
CA ARG A 116 13.15 -16.40 -9.64
C ARG A 116 13.99 -15.28 -10.23
N THR A 117 13.36 -14.16 -10.51
CA THR A 117 14.00 -12.95 -11.03
C THR A 117 13.62 -11.76 -10.18
N GLY A 118 14.43 -10.72 -10.18
CA GLY A 118 14.11 -9.50 -9.46
C GLY A 118 14.80 -8.29 -10.04
N VAL A 119 14.27 -7.13 -9.69
CA VAL A 119 14.83 -5.83 -10.06
C VAL A 119 15.12 -5.06 -8.77
N LYS A 120 16.33 -4.52 -8.67
CA LYS A 120 16.75 -3.60 -7.61
C LYS A 120 16.78 -2.19 -8.15
N MET A 121 16.12 -1.26 -7.49
CA MET A 121 16.01 0.14 -7.88
C MET A 121 16.29 1.05 -6.70
N LYS A 122 16.70 2.30 -6.97
CA LYS A 122 16.67 3.34 -5.93
C LYS A 122 15.24 3.57 -5.46
N ALA A 123 15.07 3.86 -4.17
CA ALA A 123 13.80 4.29 -3.65
C ALA A 123 13.41 5.62 -4.30
N MET A 124 12.18 5.69 -4.78
CA MET A 124 11.62 6.85 -5.47
C MET A 124 10.55 7.47 -4.59
N ARG A 125 10.45 8.78 -4.66
CA ARG A 125 9.44 9.58 -3.99
C ARG A 125 8.64 10.35 -5.02
N ILE A 126 7.32 10.45 -4.81
CA ILE A 126 6.45 11.27 -5.64
C ILE A 126 6.17 12.56 -4.89
N THR A 127 6.53 13.68 -5.50
CA THR A 127 6.20 15.01 -4.99
C THR A 127 5.01 15.54 -5.78
N MET A 128 3.90 15.78 -5.09
CA MET A 128 2.70 16.37 -5.68
C MET A 128 2.79 17.89 -5.63
N ASN A 129 2.36 18.58 -6.68
CA ASN A 129 2.27 20.04 -6.68
C ASN A 129 1.12 20.49 -5.77
N ASP A 130 1.41 21.38 -4.82
CA ASP A 130 0.41 21.92 -3.90
C ASP A 130 -0.76 22.66 -4.59
N ALA A 131 -0.53 23.18 -5.79
CA ALA A 131 -1.51 23.95 -6.55
C ALA A 131 -2.72 23.10 -7.03
N ASP A 132 -2.51 21.78 -7.22
CA ASP A 132 -3.58 20.89 -7.72
C ASP A 132 -4.59 20.51 -6.61
N HIS A 133 -4.39 20.96 -5.37
CA HIS A 133 -5.11 20.51 -4.18
C HIS A 133 -5.75 21.60 -3.34
N ALA A 134 -5.70 22.86 -3.78
CA ALA A 134 -6.28 23.99 -3.06
C ALA A 134 -7.82 23.92 -2.89
N SER A 135 -8.49 22.95 -3.56
CA SER A 135 -9.95 22.78 -3.53
C SER A 135 -10.42 21.56 -2.72
N ASP A 136 -9.51 20.72 -2.20
CA ASP A 136 -9.93 19.53 -1.47
C ASP A 136 -10.47 19.93 -0.09
N LYS A 137 -11.77 19.87 0.09
CA LYS A 137 -12.38 20.02 1.42
C LYS A 137 -11.85 18.93 2.34
N ALA A 138 -11.47 19.33 3.55
CA ALA A 138 -10.95 18.41 4.54
C ALA A 138 -11.97 17.28 4.84
N THR A 139 -11.51 16.03 4.84
CA THR A 139 -12.31 14.89 5.28
C THR A 139 -12.76 15.11 6.71
N GLN A 140 -14.05 14.99 6.94
CA GLN A 140 -14.60 15.01 8.29
C GLN A 140 -14.42 13.65 8.93
N VAL A 141 -13.66 13.58 10.02
CA VAL A 141 -13.42 12.35 10.78
C VAL A 141 -13.99 12.49 12.18
N VAL A 142 -14.78 11.52 12.60
CA VAL A 142 -15.39 11.48 13.93
C VAL A 142 -14.98 10.20 14.64
N ARG A 143 -14.27 10.33 15.76
CA ARG A 143 -14.02 9.25 16.72
C ARG A 143 -15.27 9.04 17.55
N THR A 144 -15.90 7.88 17.47
CA THR A 144 -17.12 7.57 18.22
C THR A 144 -16.80 6.96 19.59
N GLN A 145 -17.83 6.66 20.39
CA GLN A 145 -17.68 5.91 21.65
C GLN A 145 -17.84 4.38 21.45
N GLU A 146 -18.24 3.94 20.27
CA GLU A 146 -18.45 2.54 19.96
C GLU A 146 -17.13 1.77 19.93
N THR A 147 -17.14 0.58 20.54
CA THR A 147 -16.00 -0.34 20.55
C THR A 147 -16.45 -1.74 20.17
N LYS A 148 -15.53 -2.52 19.58
CA LYS A 148 -15.65 -3.96 19.42
C LYS A 148 -14.28 -4.62 19.55
N VAL A 149 -14.25 -5.91 19.85
CA VAL A 149 -13.01 -6.68 19.87
C VAL A 149 -12.80 -7.32 18.49
N ILE A 150 -11.61 -7.12 17.92
CA ILE A 150 -11.17 -7.76 16.68
C ILE A 150 -9.78 -8.32 16.96
N ASP A 151 -9.59 -9.60 16.78
CA ASP A 151 -8.29 -10.28 16.91
C ASP A 151 -7.58 -9.92 18.24
N GLU A 152 -8.31 -10.04 19.36
CA GLU A 152 -7.90 -9.73 20.75
C GLU A 152 -7.68 -8.23 21.06
N HIS A 153 -7.79 -7.33 20.07
CA HIS A 153 -7.66 -5.89 20.26
C HIS A 153 -9.00 -5.20 20.43
N THR A 154 -9.10 -4.30 21.42
CA THR A 154 -10.26 -3.43 21.56
C THR A 154 -10.18 -2.29 20.55
N CYS A 155 -10.98 -2.38 19.51
CA CYS A 155 -11.01 -1.42 18.43
C CYS A 155 -12.05 -0.33 18.66
N ARG A 156 -11.69 0.91 18.37
CA ARG A 156 -12.58 2.08 18.39
C ARG A 156 -13.12 2.34 16.99
N LYS A 157 -14.42 2.64 16.90
CA LYS A 157 -15.05 3.04 15.64
C LYS A 157 -14.76 4.50 15.32
N TYR A 158 -14.36 4.73 14.09
CA TYR A 158 -14.26 6.03 13.45
C TYR A 158 -15.17 6.06 12.24
N THR A 159 -15.83 7.21 12.01
CA THR A 159 -16.54 7.47 10.75
C THR A 159 -15.85 8.60 10.03
N TYR A 160 -15.86 8.56 8.72
CA TYR A 160 -15.27 9.62 7.90
C TYR A 160 -16.14 9.88 6.67
N LYS A 161 -16.09 11.12 6.19
CA LYS A 161 -16.85 11.55 5.02
C LYS A 161 -16.13 12.71 4.32
N ASP A 162 -16.11 12.65 3.00
CA ASP A 162 -15.67 13.71 2.10
C ASP A 162 -16.58 13.80 0.87
N GLU A 163 -16.14 14.49 -0.19
CA GLU A 163 -16.90 14.64 -1.43
C GLU A 163 -16.91 13.34 -2.26
N GLU A 164 -15.92 12.47 -2.10
CA GLU A 164 -15.78 11.23 -2.86
C GLU A 164 -16.59 10.08 -2.24
N GLY A 165 -16.84 10.13 -0.93
CA GLY A 165 -17.58 9.06 -0.26
C GLY A 165 -17.61 9.16 1.25
N SER A 166 -17.95 8.04 1.86
CA SER A 166 -17.97 7.91 3.33
C SER A 166 -17.56 6.51 3.76
N GLY A 167 -17.11 6.41 4.99
CA GLY A 167 -16.69 5.11 5.49
C GLY A 167 -16.67 4.98 7.01
N VAL A 168 -16.36 3.77 7.43
CA VAL A 168 -16.21 3.37 8.83
C VAL A 168 -14.89 2.62 8.97
N ALA A 169 -14.10 3.01 9.96
CA ALA A 169 -12.87 2.30 10.32
C ALA A 169 -12.94 1.84 11.78
N TRP A 170 -12.40 0.65 12.05
CA TRP A 170 -12.19 0.11 13.38
C TRP A 170 -10.70 0.06 13.67
N ILE A 171 -10.28 0.83 14.66
CA ILE A 171 -8.88 1.11 14.95
C ILE A 171 -8.49 0.49 16.29
N ALA A 172 -7.45 -0.35 16.28
CA ALA A 172 -6.76 -0.83 17.47
C ALA A 172 -5.83 0.28 17.97
N GLU A 173 -6.31 1.10 18.91
CA GLU A 173 -5.58 2.28 19.42
C GLU A 173 -4.38 1.89 20.34
N ASP A 174 -4.33 0.65 20.79
CA ASP A 174 -3.22 0.06 21.56
C ASP A 174 -2.01 -0.30 20.67
N VAL A 175 -2.23 -0.56 19.38
CA VAL A 175 -1.17 -0.84 18.40
C VAL A 175 -0.66 0.47 17.81
N LYS A 176 0.52 0.93 18.25
CA LYS A 176 1.10 2.23 17.87
C LYS A 176 1.75 2.20 16.48
N PHE A 177 1.01 1.74 15.48
CA PHE A 177 1.46 1.66 14.10
C PHE A 177 0.33 1.98 13.14
N ASN A 178 0.59 2.88 12.20
CA ASN A 178 -0.31 3.21 11.10
C ASN A 178 0.36 2.82 9.77
N ALA A 179 -0.08 1.72 9.19
CA ALA A 179 0.47 1.22 7.94
C ALA A 179 0.27 2.18 6.75
N PHE A 180 -0.81 2.94 6.74
CA PHE A 180 -1.07 3.91 5.67
C PHE A 180 -0.11 5.11 5.75
N GLU A 181 0.24 5.54 6.96
CA GLU A 181 1.25 6.57 7.16
C GLU A 181 2.63 6.07 6.69
N ALA A 182 3.01 4.83 7.05
CA ALA A 182 4.24 4.21 6.59
C ALA A 182 4.30 4.14 5.05
N LEU A 183 3.23 3.65 4.41
CA LEU A 183 3.11 3.59 2.95
C LEU A 183 3.15 5.00 2.32
N GLY A 184 2.39 5.94 2.85
CA GLY A 184 2.33 7.32 2.36
C GLY A 184 3.70 8.00 2.42
N SER A 185 4.46 7.78 3.49
CA SER A 185 5.80 8.35 3.63
C SER A 185 6.79 7.85 2.57
N MET A 186 6.63 6.60 2.13
CA MET A 186 7.51 5.99 1.12
C MET A 186 7.20 6.44 -0.31
N VAL A 187 5.94 6.63 -0.62
CA VAL A 187 5.53 7.09 -1.95
C VAL A 187 5.51 8.61 -2.07
N GLY A 188 5.88 9.35 -1.00
CA GLY A 188 5.87 10.80 -0.98
C GLY A 188 4.47 11.41 -1.08
N ALA A 189 3.43 10.59 -1.03
CA ALA A 189 2.08 11.09 -0.94
C ALA A 189 1.90 11.81 0.40
N ARG A 190 1.20 12.92 0.41
CA ARG A 190 0.76 13.51 1.66
C ARG A 190 -0.07 12.48 2.41
N ALA A 191 0.28 12.23 3.66
CA ALA A 191 -0.49 11.36 4.55
C ALA A 191 -1.96 11.80 4.65
N ASP A 192 -2.24 13.09 4.43
CA ASP A 192 -3.55 13.69 4.38
C ASP A 192 -4.43 13.21 3.21
N ARG A 193 -3.85 12.70 2.11
CA ARG A 193 -4.64 12.12 1.02
C ARG A 193 -5.02 10.66 1.23
N TRP A 194 -4.17 9.93 1.90
CA TRP A 194 -4.52 8.63 2.43
C TRP A 194 -5.26 8.82 3.76
N GLN A 195 -6.25 9.62 3.77
CA GLN A 195 -7.02 10.22 4.88
C GLN A 195 -7.46 9.26 6.00
N MET A 196 -6.76 8.17 6.13
CA MET A 196 -6.77 7.30 7.29
C MET A 196 -5.73 7.71 8.35
N ALA A 197 -5.05 8.84 8.12
CA ALA A 197 -3.98 9.37 8.97
C ALA A 197 -4.42 10.01 10.30
N PRO A 198 -5.65 10.49 10.52
CA PRO A 198 -6.00 11.02 11.83
C PRO A 198 -6.14 9.93 12.90
N TYR A 199 -6.03 8.65 12.51
CA TYR A 199 -6.12 7.55 13.47
C TYR A 199 -4.76 7.23 14.05
N GLN A 200 -4.62 7.37 15.35
CA GLN A 200 -3.48 6.83 16.07
C GLN A 200 -3.76 5.36 16.39
N GLY A 201 -3.23 4.46 15.59
CA GLY A 201 -3.41 3.04 15.79
C GLY A 201 -3.53 2.26 14.48
N MET A 202 -3.68 0.96 14.61
CA MET A 202 -3.77 0.06 13.47
C MET A 202 -5.21 -0.09 12.99
N VAL A 203 -5.41 0.05 11.69
CA VAL A 203 -6.71 -0.20 11.05
C VAL A 203 -6.94 -1.71 11.01
N MET A 204 -7.90 -2.19 11.79
CA MET A 204 -8.29 -3.61 11.83
C MET A 204 -9.38 -3.93 10.82
N GLU A 205 -10.32 -3.02 10.63
CA GLU A 205 -11.31 -3.08 9.55
C GLU A 205 -11.59 -1.69 9.01
N ASN A 206 -11.88 -1.63 7.73
CA ASN A 206 -12.33 -0.43 7.06
C ASN A 206 -13.38 -0.78 6.01
N ALA A 207 -14.42 0.02 5.90
CA ALA A 207 -15.40 -0.05 4.83
C ALA A 207 -15.64 1.36 4.29
N TRP A 208 -15.47 1.54 2.99
CA TRP A 208 -15.72 2.79 2.28
C TRP A 208 -16.75 2.58 1.19
N THR A 209 -17.58 3.59 0.96
CA THR A 209 -18.57 3.60 -0.12
C THR A 209 -18.51 4.96 -0.83
N SER A 210 -18.47 4.94 -2.16
CA SER A 210 -18.50 6.15 -3.00
C SER A 210 -19.75 6.97 -2.76
N ALA A 211 -19.68 8.28 -3.03
CA ALA A 211 -20.79 9.21 -2.79
C ALA A 211 -22.05 8.86 -3.61
N ASP A 212 -21.88 8.25 -4.79
CA ASP A 212 -22.97 7.76 -5.65
C ASP A 212 -23.46 6.36 -5.27
N GLY A 213 -22.79 5.70 -4.30
CA GLY A 213 -23.11 4.33 -3.87
C GLY A 213 -22.72 3.25 -4.89
N GLY A 214 -22.08 3.61 -6.00
CA GLY A 214 -21.73 2.69 -7.07
C GLY A 214 -20.56 1.78 -6.74
N GLU A 215 -19.66 2.22 -5.87
CA GLU A 215 -18.46 1.47 -5.46
C GLU A 215 -18.40 1.32 -3.95
N ARG A 216 -17.94 0.15 -3.50
CA ARG A 216 -17.66 -0.12 -2.09
C ARG A 216 -16.38 -0.93 -1.96
N VAL A 217 -15.55 -0.59 -0.99
CA VAL A 217 -14.34 -1.33 -0.63
C VAL A 217 -14.38 -1.69 0.84
N GLU A 218 -14.13 -2.95 1.14
CA GLU A 218 -13.95 -3.43 2.50
C GLU A 218 -12.55 -3.98 2.67
N MET A 219 -11.92 -3.66 3.77
CA MET A 219 -10.60 -4.15 4.14
C MET A 219 -10.63 -4.68 5.56
N SER A 220 -10.00 -5.81 5.80
CA SER A 220 -9.78 -6.32 7.15
C SER A 220 -8.34 -6.79 7.31
N THR A 221 -7.78 -6.52 8.49
CA THR A 221 -6.48 -7.03 8.93
C THR A 221 -6.70 -8.40 9.58
N ARG A 222 -5.89 -9.39 9.19
CA ARG A 222 -5.90 -10.76 9.69
C ARG A 222 -4.49 -11.21 10.05
N ASP A 223 -4.40 -12.22 10.90
CA ASP A 223 -3.13 -12.86 11.27
C ASP A 223 -2.09 -11.86 11.79
N LEU A 224 -2.54 -10.90 12.60
CA LEU A 224 -1.68 -9.86 13.14
C LEU A 224 -0.67 -10.46 14.13
N VAL A 225 0.61 -10.28 13.83
CA VAL A 225 1.73 -10.67 14.68
C VAL A 225 2.53 -9.43 15.02
N ILE A 226 2.69 -9.14 16.32
CA ILE A 226 3.46 -7.98 16.83
C ILE A 226 4.72 -8.45 17.52
N GLY A 227 5.81 -7.69 17.38
CA GLY A 227 7.09 -7.90 18.06
C GLY A 227 8.00 -8.92 17.39
N LYS A 228 7.54 -9.63 16.37
CA LYS A 228 8.36 -10.56 15.59
C LYS A 228 7.92 -10.60 14.13
N VAL A 229 8.87 -10.88 13.24
CA VAL A 229 8.64 -11.03 11.81
C VAL A 229 9.59 -12.08 11.23
N ASP A 230 9.13 -12.83 10.25
CA ASP A 230 9.98 -13.73 9.49
C ASP A 230 10.91 -12.91 8.58
N LYS A 231 12.20 -12.92 8.89
CA LYS A 231 13.22 -12.18 8.14
C LYS A 231 13.39 -12.67 6.69
N ALA A 232 12.95 -13.88 6.37
CA ALA A 232 12.95 -14.38 5.00
C ALA A 232 12.06 -13.54 4.07
N LEU A 233 11.09 -12.82 4.62
CA LEU A 233 10.24 -11.90 3.86
C LEU A 233 11.00 -10.70 3.29
N PHE A 234 12.15 -10.35 3.89
CA PHE A 234 13.04 -9.27 3.43
C PHE A 234 14.26 -9.78 2.66
N SER A 235 14.39 -11.12 2.49
CA SER A 235 15.52 -11.71 1.75
C SER A 235 15.27 -11.69 0.24
N THR A 236 16.36 -11.42 -0.49
CA THR A 236 16.44 -11.56 -1.94
C THR A 236 17.15 -12.83 -2.37
N ASP A 237 17.46 -13.73 -1.43
CA ASP A 237 18.21 -14.96 -1.68
C ASP A 237 17.51 -15.85 -2.70
N GLY A 238 18.30 -16.38 -3.63
CA GLY A 238 17.80 -17.25 -4.69
C GLY A 238 17.12 -16.53 -5.86
N TYR A 239 17.14 -15.19 -5.89
CA TYR A 239 16.67 -14.40 -7.02
C TYR A 239 17.83 -13.93 -7.88
N GLU A 240 17.68 -14.03 -9.20
CA GLU A 240 18.56 -13.40 -10.18
C GLU A 240 18.21 -11.92 -10.27
N LEU A 241 19.03 -11.05 -9.65
CA LEU A 241 18.75 -9.62 -9.54
C LEU A 241 19.36 -8.84 -10.69
N GLN A 242 18.54 -8.01 -11.34
CA GLN A 242 19.00 -6.94 -12.21
C GLN A 242 19.13 -5.65 -11.39
N ASP A 243 20.36 -5.15 -11.26
CA ASP A 243 20.61 -3.88 -10.55
C ASP A 243 20.41 -2.69 -11.51
N MET A 244 19.37 -1.90 -11.24
CA MET A 244 19.01 -0.70 -12.00
C MET A 244 19.25 0.59 -11.20
N THR A 245 19.99 0.52 -10.09
CA THR A 245 20.25 1.69 -9.23
C THR A 245 21.08 2.79 -9.92
N ASN A 246 21.82 2.45 -10.98
CA ASN A 246 22.64 3.39 -11.74
C ASN A 246 21.93 4.00 -12.95
N LEU A 247 20.69 3.59 -13.23
CA LEU A 247 19.95 4.22 -14.32
C LEU A 247 19.57 5.66 -13.93
N PRO A 248 19.71 6.61 -14.87
CA PRO A 248 19.28 7.97 -14.61
C PRO A 248 17.78 7.98 -14.33
N VAL A 249 17.37 8.72 -13.30
CA VAL A 249 15.97 9.00 -13.04
C VAL A 249 15.49 9.94 -14.13
N PHE A 250 14.75 9.41 -15.11
CA PHE A 250 14.20 10.23 -16.18
C PHE A 250 13.03 11.05 -15.63
N GLY A 251 13.28 12.31 -15.37
CA GLY A 251 12.31 13.28 -14.88
C GLY A 251 12.88 14.69 -14.97
N ARG A 252 13.23 15.11 -16.17
CA ARG A 252 13.42 16.53 -16.50
C ARG A 252 12.66 16.83 -17.77
#